data_80ff0db4d1b668f6245471d435c14f27
#
_entry.id   80ff0db4d1b668f6245471d435c14f27
#
_cell.length_a   1.000
_cell.length_b   1.000
_cell.length_c   1.000
_cell.angle_alpha   90.00
_cell.angle_beta   90.00
_cell.angle_gamma   90.00
#
_symmetry.space_group_name_H-M   'P 1'
#
loop_
_entity.id
_entity.type
_entity.pdbx_description
1 polymer ?
#
loop_
_entity_poly.entity_id
_entity_poly.type
_entity_poly.pdbx_seq_one_letter_code
_entity_poly.pdbx_strand_id
1 'polypeptide(L)'
;MNIKTEGGGKDSTLTIVDDVSGKGGTYLKAEGDVNILAVDENHLERSKNKSSGFNAGVAVGYGSSGFAFGVTAGGNVAKGYGNGESRAWVGSQVGSLDSRTTIESGGDTNIVGSQAKGKSVKVNAENLNIQSLQDTMKYEGKQESASAQVTVGYGASGSASYSKSKMKADMATVNQQAGIFAGDDGYDVDVKQHTELTGGLVTSTEKAEMEGKNSFATGTLNAK
;
A
#
# COMPACT_ATOMS: atom_id res chain seq x y z
N MET A 1 8.60 -8.73 -26.48
CA MET A 1 9.22 -9.73 -25.59
C MET A 1 8.45 -11.03 -25.69
N ASN A 2 9.11 -12.17 -25.63
CA ASN A 2 8.47 -13.47 -25.75
C ASN A 2 9.04 -14.39 -24.66
N ILE A 3 8.20 -14.83 -23.75
CA ILE A 3 8.56 -15.71 -22.63
C ILE A 3 7.65 -16.93 -22.70
N LYS A 4 8.28 -18.11 -22.70
CA LYS A 4 7.56 -19.39 -22.78
C LYS A 4 8.12 -20.39 -21.79
N THR A 5 7.25 -21.20 -21.19
CA THR A 5 7.60 -22.39 -20.43
C THR A 5 6.92 -23.60 -21.08
N GLU A 6 7.71 -24.57 -21.46
CA GLU A 6 7.25 -25.75 -22.24
C GLU A 6 7.94 -27.03 -21.74
N GLY A 7 7.35 -28.18 -21.97
CA GLY A 7 7.94 -29.50 -21.75
C GLY A 7 7.63 -30.16 -20.41
N GLY A 8 6.85 -29.51 -19.53
CA GLY A 8 6.41 -30.08 -18.26
C GLY A 8 4.89 -30.24 -18.13
N GLY A 9 4.15 -30.00 -19.22
CA GLY A 9 2.68 -30.02 -19.17
C GLY A 9 2.16 -29.00 -18.15
N LYS A 10 1.20 -29.42 -17.30
CA LYS A 10 0.61 -28.55 -16.27
C LYS A 10 1.61 -28.03 -15.20
N ASP A 11 2.78 -28.67 -15.06
CA ASP A 11 3.82 -28.23 -14.14
C ASP A 11 4.74 -27.16 -14.74
N SER A 12 4.62 -26.86 -16.03
CA SER A 12 5.35 -25.79 -16.74
C SER A 12 4.77 -24.42 -16.43
N THR A 13 4.91 -23.92 -15.20
CA THR A 13 4.41 -22.63 -14.74
C THR A 13 5.32 -21.47 -15.14
N LEU A 14 4.74 -20.32 -15.45
CA LEU A 14 5.45 -19.04 -15.63
C LEU A 14 5.06 -18.09 -14.52
N THR A 15 6.05 -17.67 -13.71
CA THR A 15 5.82 -16.71 -12.63
C THR A 15 6.59 -15.43 -12.89
N ILE A 16 5.94 -14.29 -12.81
CA ILE A 16 6.48 -12.94 -12.98
C ILE A 16 6.23 -12.15 -11.70
N VAL A 17 7.30 -11.58 -11.15
CA VAL A 17 7.29 -10.77 -9.92
C VAL A 17 8.01 -9.42 -10.14
N ASP A 18 8.08 -8.96 -11.39
CA ASP A 18 8.71 -7.70 -11.80
C ASP A 18 8.07 -7.21 -13.11
N ASP A 19 8.44 -6.02 -13.54
CA ASP A 19 7.91 -5.43 -14.76
C ASP A 19 8.48 -6.11 -16.02
N VAL A 20 7.60 -6.50 -16.92
CA VAL A 20 7.93 -7.15 -18.18
C VAL A 20 7.24 -6.47 -19.33
N SER A 21 8.00 -5.85 -20.24
CA SER A 21 7.43 -5.23 -21.42
C SER A 21 8.36 -5.32 -22.64
N GLY A 22 7.79 -5.19 -23.82
CA GLY A 22 8.53 -5.17 -25.09
C GLY A 22 7.91 -4.21 -26.10
N LYS A 23 8.73 -3.38 -26.75
CA LYS A 23 8.28 -2.40 -27.77
C LYS A 23 7.47 -3.02 -28.92
N GLY A 24 7.78 -4.25 -29.32
CA GLY A 24 7.06 -4.99 -30.36
C GLY A 24 5.92 -5.87 -29.84
N GLY A 25 5.60 -5.76 -28.56
CA GLY A 25 4.60 -6.56 -27.87
C GLY A 25 5.19 -7.48 -26.81
N THR A 26 4.32 -7.95 -25.92
CA THR A 26 4.64 -8.91 -24.87
C THR A 26 3.81 -10.16 -25.07
N TYR A 27 4.46 -11.31 -25.12
CA TYR A 27 3.82 -12.60 -25.25
C TYR A 27 4.31 -13.53 -24.13
N LEU A 28 3.37 -13.96 -23.31
CA LEU A 28 3.58 -14.92 -22.24
C LEU A 28 2.84 -16.20 -22.56
N LYS A 29 3.52 -17.33 -22.45
CA LYS A 29 2.90 -18.64 -22.66
C LYS A 29 3.43 -19.64 -21.64
N ALA A 30 2.50 -20.41 -21.05
CA ALA A 30 2.80 -21.57 -20.23
C ALA A 30 1.91 -22.75 -20.62
N GLU A 31 2.44 -23.97 -20.59
CA GLU A 31 1.61 -25.18 -20.67
C GLU A 31 0.80 -25.39 -19.39
N GLY A 32 1.31 -24.94 -18.23
CA GLY A 32 0.61 -24.81 -16.97
C GLY A 32 0.12 -23.41 -16.70
N ASP A 33 0.35 -22.90 -15.50
CA ASP A 33 -0.18 -21.62 -15.04
C ASP A 33 0.70 -20.44 -15.43
N VAL A 34 0.09 -19.26 -15.58
CA VAL A 34 0.74 -17.97 -15.66
C VAL A 34 0.41 -17.16 -14.41
N ASN A 35 1.43 -16.83 -13.62
CA ASN A 35 1.29 -16.06 -12.40
C ASN A 35 1.98 -14.69 -12.55
N ILE A 36 1.24 -13.60 -12.33
CA ILE A 36 1.74 -12.22 -12.32
C ILE A 36 1.46 -11.68 -10.92
N LEU A 37 2.49 -11.62 -10.08
CA LEU A 37 2.35 -11.45 -8.65
C LEU A 37 3.02 -10.18 -8.15
N ALA A 38 2.41 -9.52 -7.17
CA ALA A 38 3.04 -8.46 -6.41
C ALA A 38 4.01 -9.02 -5.36
N VAL A 39 4.99 -8.22 -5.00
CA VAL A 39 5.92 -8.48 -3.89
C VAL A 39 5.53 -7.63 -2.70
N ASP A 40 5.64 -8.16 -1.50
CA ASP A 40 5.39 -7.42 -0.28
C ASP A 40 6.65 -6.73 0.25
N GLU A 41 6.47 -5.47 0.65
CA GLU A 41 7.45 -4.70 1.41
C GLU A 41 6.93 -4.48 2.83
N ASN A 42 7.69 -4.96 3.81
CA ASN A 42 7.37 -4.81 5.21
C ASN A 42 8.28 -3.77 5.85
N HIS A 43 7.69 -2.79 6.53
CA HIS A 43 8.42 -1.79 7.28
C HIS A 43 8.00 -1.83 8.74
N LEU A 44 8.99 -1.96 9.63
CA LEU A 44 8.80 -1.94 11.08
C LEU A 44 9.51 -0.70 11.64
N GLU A 45 8.74 0.17 12.27
CA GLU A 45 9.26 1.32 12.98
C GLU A 45 9.07 1.14 14.49
N ARG A 46 10.14 1.29 15.24
CA ARG A 46 10.10 1.29 16.70
C ARG A 46 10.86 2.49 17.22
N SER A 47 10.17 3.40 17.84
CA SER A 47 10.76 4.57 18.46
C SER A 47 10.51 4.57 19.98
N LYS A 48 11.51 4.98 20.73
CA LYS A 48 11.39 5.26 22.16
C LYS A 48 12.04 6.60 22.43
N ASN A 49 11.32 7.47 23.10
CA ASN A 49 11.86 8.75 23.54
C ASN A 49 11.79 8.85 25.06
N LYS A 50 12.80 9.47 25.63
CA LYS A 50 12.84 9.85 27.04
C LYS A 50 13.57 11.16 27.13
N SER A 51 12.94 12.15 27.73
CA SER A 51 13.57 13.43 27.99
C SER A 51 13.32 13.86 29.42
N SER A 52 14.28 14.57 29.99
CA SER A 52 14.16 15.24 31.28
C SER A 52 14.85 16.59 31.20
N GLY A 53 14.26 17.58 31.81
CA GLY A 53 14.80 18.92 31.85
C GLY A 53 14.66 19.50 33.25
N PHE A 54 15.58 20.39 33.61
CA PHE A 54 15.52 21.22 34.79
C PHE A 54 15.63 22.67 34.34
N ASN A 55 14.82 23.53 34.92
CA ASN A 55 14.88 24.97 34.70
C ASN A 55 14.93 25.70 36.01
N ALA A 56 15.80 26.71 36.07
CA ALA A 56 15.86 27.66 37.15
C ALA A 56 15.94 29.08 36.61
N GLY A 57 15.27 30.01 37.20
CA GLY A 57 15.20 31.37 36.69
C GLY A 57 14.80 32.37 37.74
N VAL A 58 14.80 33.65 37.35
CA VAL A 58 14.31 34.75 38.16
C VAL A 58 12.99 35.22 37.60
N ALA A 59 11.96 35.30 38.41
CA ALA A 59 10.69 35.89 38.07
C ALA A 59 10.66 37.36 38.52
N VAL A 60 10.27 38.26 37.62
CA VAL A 60 10.08 39.66 37.95
C VAL A 60 8.61 39.97 37.64
N GLY A 61 7.90 40.44 38.67
CA GLY A 61 6.52 40.90 38.53
C GLY A 61 6.43 42.38 38.87
N TYR A 62 5.52 43.09 38.19
CA TYR A 62 5.16 44.47 38.51
C TYR A 62 3.71 44.53 38.93
N GLY A 63 3.42 45.07 40.08
CA GLY A 63 2.07 45.20 40.60
C GLY A 63 1.85 46.58 41.24
N SER A 64 0.69 46.80 41.82
CA SER A 64 0.30 48.02 42.46
C SER A 64 1.24 48.46 43.64
N SER A 65 2.05 47.54 44.14
CA SER A 65 3.03 47.78 45.19
C SER A 65 4.48 47.87 44.69
N GLY A 66 4.71 47.94 43.37
CA GLY A 66 6.03 48.05 42.76
C GLY A 66 6.57 46.73 42.17
N PHE A 67 7.89 46.62 42.03
CA PHE A 67 8.54 45.42 41.50
C PHE A 67 8.65 44.35 42.56
N ALA A 68 8.29 43.14 42.19
CA ALA A 68 8.50 41.94 43.00
C ALA A 68 9.47 41.00 42.28
N PHE A 69 10.44 40.45 43.06
CA PHE A 69 11.41 39.49 42.54
C PHE A 69 11.16 38.14 43.19
N GLY A 70 11.27 37.11 42.40
CA GLY A 70 11.16 35.73 42.84
C GLY A 70 12.16 34.82 42.15
N VAL A 71 12.40 33.66 42.74
CA VAL A 71 13.18 32.60 42.13
C VAL A 71 12.25 31.49 41.70
N THR A 72 12.42 31.03 40.50
CA THR A 72 11.68 29.89 39.95
C THR A 72 12.59 28.69 39.83
N ALA A 73 12.07 27.52 40.17
CA ALA A 73 12.70 26.24 39.91
C ALA A 73 11.65 25.27 39.40
N GLY A 74 11.98 24.51 38.37
CA GLY A 74 11.06 23.56 37.80
C GLY A 74 11.77 22.40 37.16
N GLY A 75 11.04 21.34 36.90
CA GLY A 75 11.52 20.17 36.19
C GLY A 75 10.43 19.56 35.34
N ASN A 76 10.83 18.91 34.28
CA ASN A 76 9.96 18.14 33.41
C ASN A 76 10.58 16.78 33.10
N VAL A 77 9.72 15.81 32.96
CA VAL A 77 10.06 14.48 32.44
C VAL A 77 9.03 14.09 31.38
N ALA A 78 9.50 13.52 30.30
CA ALA A 78 8.64 12.95 29.28
C ALA A 78 9.20 11.60 28.84
N LYS A 79 8.32 10.68 28.56
CA LYS A 79 8.63 9.38 27.98
C LYS A 79 7.54 8.98 26.99
N GLY A 80 7.95 8.31 25.95
CA GLY A 80 7.02 7.81 24.97
C GLY A 80 7.62 6.65 24.18
N TYR A 81 6.74 5.98 23.49
CA TYR A 81 7.09 5.01 22.46
C TYR A 81 6.13 5.15 21.28
N GLY A 82 6.62 4.79 20.12
CA GLY A 82 5.82 4.63 18.90
C GLY A 82 6.26 3.35 18.20
N ASN A 83 5.32 2.50 17.87
CA ASN A 83 5.52 1.30 17.12
C ASN A 83 4.64 1.38 15.88
N GLY A 84 5.25 1.37 14.70
CA GLY A 84 4.60 1.31 13.42
C GLY A 84 4.91 -0.01 12.73
N GLU A 85 3.93 -0.60 12.08
CA GLU A 85 4.07 -1.73 11.20
C GLU A 85 3.28 -1.41 9.93
N SER A 86 3.96 -1.40 8.80
CA SER A 86 3.32 -1.23 7.50
C SER A 86 3.73 -2.35 6.56
N ARG A 87 2.77 -2.78 5.76
CA ARG A 87 2.95 -3.71 4.66
C ARG A 87 2.40 -3.06 3.41
N ALA A 88 3.25 -2.89 2.42
CA ALA A 88 2.90 -2.38 1.11
C ALA A 88 3.11 -3.47 0.05
N TRP A 89 2.31 -3.45 -1.00
CA TRP A 89 2.44 -4.35 -2.13
C TRP A 89 2.97 -3.59 -3.35
N VAL A 90 4.05 -4.10 -3.93
CA VAL A 90 4.61 -3.60 -5.19
C VAL A 90 4.17 -4.54 -6.29
N GLY A 91 3.25 -4.08 -7.13
CA GLY A 91 2.66 -4.87 -8.19
C GLY A 91 3.54 -4.91 -9.43
N SER A 92 3.64 -6.08 -10.05
CA SER A 92 4.25 -6.27 -11.37
C SER A 92 3.39 -5.69 -12.48
N GLN A 93 4.01 -5.13 -13.50
CA GLN A 93 3.34 -4.68 -14.72
C GLN A 93 3.82 -5.49 -15.92
N VAL A 94 2.89 -6.16 -16.58
CA VAL A 94 3.17 -6.92 -17.78
C VAL A 94 2.58 -6.21 -18.99
N GLY A 95 3.45 -5.90 -19.96
CA GLY A 95 3.09 -5.22 -21.19
C GLY A 95 3.14 -3.70 -21.11
N SER A 96 2.72 -3.04 -22.19
CA SER A 96 2.70 -1.59 -22.36
C SER A 96 1.50 -1.17 -23.18
N LEU A 97 0.90 -0.03 -22.86
CA LEU A 97 -0.23 0.56 -23.62
C LEU A 97 0.13 0.90 -25.08
N ASP A 98 1.40 0.90 -25.44
CA ASP A 98 1.88 1.15 -26.80
C ASP A 98 1.95 -0.12 -27.68
N SER A 99 1.80 -1.30 -27.09
CA SER A 99 1.99 -2.57 -27.78
C SER A 99 1.01 -3.64 -27.31
N ARG A 100 0.85 -4.70 -28.14
CA ARG A 100 -0.02 -5.83 -27.80
C ARG A 100 0.57 -6.66 -26.67
N THR A 101 -0.29 -7.09 -25.74
CA THR A 101 0.04 -8.08 -24.73
C THR A 101 -0.82 -9.32 -24.91
N THR A 102 -0.18 -10.49 -24.93
CA THR A 102 -0.87 -11.79 -25.05
C THR A 102 -0.40 -12.70 -23.94
N ILE A 103 -1.36 -13.30 -23.24
CA ILE A 103 -1.16 -14.27 -22.17
C ILE A 103 -1.90 -15.55 -22.54
N GLU A 104 -1.18 -16.64 -22.65
CA GLU A 104 -1.72 -17.97 -22.94
C GLU A 104 -1.29 -18.93 -21.84
N SER A 105 -2.22 -19.41 -21.05
CA SER A 105 -1.99 -20.48 -20.07
C SER A 105 -2.78 -21.72 -20.42
N GLY A 106 -2.13 -22.89 -20.30
CA GLY A 106 -2.81 -24.18 -20.40
C GLY A 106 -3.53 -24.57 -19.10
N GLY A 107 -3.26 -23.83 -18.03
CA GLY A 107 -3.90 -23.87 -16.71
C GLY A 107 -4.51 -22.52 -16.36
N ASP A 108 -4.26 -22.07 -15.14
CA ASP A 108 -4.81 -20.84 -14.59
C ASP A 108 -3.95 -19.61 -14.94
N THR A 109 -4.60 -18.47 -15.11
CA THR A 109 -3.94 -17.17 -15.14
C THR A 109 -4.28 -16.41 -13.85
N ASN A 110 -3.26 -16.13 -13.02
CA ASN A 110 -3.40 -15.42 -11.77
C ASN A 110 -2.72 -14.05 -11.86
N ILE A 111 -3.49 -12.98 -11.66
CA ILE A 111 -3.02 -11.59 -11.60
C ILE A 111 -3.31 -11.07 -10.19
N VAL A 112 -2.29 -11.12 -9.31
CA VAL A 112 -2.47 -10.80 -7.88
C VAL A 112 -1.67 -9.56 -7.52
N GLY A 113 -2.37 -8.48 -7.14
CA GLY A 113 -1.78 -7.19 -6.82
C GLY A 113 -1.06 -6.53 -8.01
N SER A 114 -1.28 -7.00 -9.24
CA SER A 114 -0.46 -6.72 -10.42
C SER A 114 -1.35 -6.35 -11.62
N GLN A 115 -0.74 -5.90 -12.72
CA GLN A 115 -1.45 -5.41 -13.88
C GLN A 115 -0.94 -6.00 -15.19
N ALA A 116 -1.85 -6.45 -16.04
CA ALA A 116 -1.58 -6.72 -17.44
C ALA A 116 -2.05 -5.53 -18.29
N LYS A 117 -1.13 -4.92 -19.03
CA LYS A 117 -1.38 -3.73 -19.85
C LYS A 117 -1.08 -4.00 -21.31
N GLY A 118 -1.82 -3.39 -22.20
CA GLY A 118 -1.56 -3.48 -23.64
C GLY A 118 -2.36 -2.48 -24.43
N LYS A 119 -1.88 -2.10 -25.63
CA LYS A 119 -2.72 -1.42 -26.62
C LYS A 119 -3.92 -2.29 -26.95
N SER A 120 -3.67 -3.60 -27.07
CA SER A 120 -4.67 -4.66 -26.92
C SER A 120 -4.16 -5.72 -25.94
N VAL A 121 -5.06 -6.32 -25.18
CA VAL A 121 -4.73 -7.41 -24.26
C VAL A 121 -5.52 -8.65 -24.62
N LYS A 122 -4.81 -9.75 -24.91
CA LYS A 122 -5.42 -11.04 -25.13
C LYS A 122 -5.06 -12.00 -24.01
N VAL A 123 -6.06 -12.68 -23.45
CA VAL A 123 -5.88 -13.70 -22.41
C VAL A 123 -6.65 -14.96 -22.78
N ASN A 124 -5.94 -16.08 -22.82
CA ASN A 124 -6.54 -17.41 -22.95
C ASN A 124 -6.12 -18.25 -21.75
N ALA A 125 -7.06 -18.77 -20.98
CA ALA A 125 -6.81 -19.52 -19.77
C ALA A 125 -7.87 -20.60 -19.49
N GLU A 126 -7.54 -21.56 -18.62
CA GLU A 126 -8.54 -22.48 -18.08
C GLU A 126 -9.41 -21.75 -17.03
N ASN A 127 -8.75 -21.09 -16.07
CA ASN A 127 -9.38 -20.16 -15.13
C ASN A 127 -8.62 -18.83 -15.09
N LEU A 128 -9.33 -17.75 -14.72
CA LEU A 128 -8.74 -16.43 -14.53
C LEU A 128 -9.04 -15.92 -13.12
N ASN A 129 -8.00 -15.62 -12.35
CA ASN A 129 -8.11 -15.01 -11.04
C ASN A 129 -7.42 -13.64 -11.05
N ILE A 130 -8.18 -12.58 -10.75
CA ILE A 130 -7.66 -11.22 -10.60
C ILE A 130 -7.98 -10.75 -9.19
N GLN A 131 -6.94 -10.49 -8.39
CA GLN A 131 -7.09 -10.10 -7.00
C GLN A 131 -6.29 -8.85 -6.68
N SER A 132 -6.94 -7.80 -6.22
CA SER A 132 -6.28 -6.64 -5.63
C SER A 132 -5.85 -6.93 -4.19
N LEU A 133 -4.69 -6.40 -3.81
CA LEU A 133 -4.12 -6.55 -2.48
C LEU A 133 -4.23 -5.23 -1.71
N GLN A 134 -4.43 -5.34 -0.40
CA GLN A 134 -4.52 -4.19 0.48
C GLN A 134 -3.18 -3.93 1.17
N ASP A 135 -2.70 -2.71 1.06
CA ASP A 135 -1.64 -2.21 1.92
C ASP A 135 -2.22 -1.96 3.32
N THR A 136 -1.45 -2.32 4.32
CA THR A 136 -1.88 -2.17 5.71
C THR A 136 -0.87 -1.36 6.50
N MET A 137 -1.37 -0.50 7.40
CA MET A 137 -0.54 0.23 8.34
C MET A 137 -1.18 0.17 9.73
N LYS A 138 -0.38 -0.27 10.70
CA LYS A 138 -0.75 -0.24 12.12
C LYS A 138 0.23 0.62 12.87
N TYR A 139 -0.28 1.52 13.68
CA TYR A 139 0.54 2.38 14.53
C TYR A 139 -0.03 2.38 15.95
N GLU A 140 0.84 2.18 16.93
CA GLU A 140 0.52 2.35 18.33
C GLU A 140 1.58 3.23 19.00
N GLY A 141 1.12 4.36 19.54
CA GLY A 141 1.96 5.30 20.26
C GLY A 141 1.41 5.64 21.64
N LYS A 142 2.32 5.89 22.56
CA LYS A 142 1.99 6.39 23.90
C LYS A 142 3.01 7.43 24.30
N GLN A 143 2.52 8.56 24.80
CA GLN A 143 3.36 9.61 25.35
C GLN A 143 2.84 10.04 26.72
N GLU A 144 3.74 10.16 27.67
CA GLU A 144 3.47 10.65 29.01
C GLU A 144 4.47 11.75 29.32
N SER A 145 3.98 12.87 29.87
CA SER A 145 4.81 13.96 30.34
C SER A 145 4.30 14.47 31.68
N ALA A 146 5.21 14.84 32.52
CA ALA A 146 4.94 15.52 33.81
C ALA A 146 5.88 16.68 33.95
N SER A 147 5.36 17.81 34.40
CA SER A 147 6.16 18.98 34.77
C SER A 147 5.69 19.58 36.07
N ALA A 148 6.62 20.13 36.83
CA ALA A 148 6.31 20.88 38.03
C ALA A 148 7.22 22.12 38.10
N GLN A 149 6.66 23.23 38.55
CA GLN A 149 7.36 24.50 38.71
C GLN A 149 6.91 25.18 40.01
N VAL A 150 7.86 25.71 40.73
CA VAL A 150 7.62 26.48 41.96
C VAL A 150 8.31 27.83 41.82
N THR A 151 7.61 28.88 42.21
CA THR A 151 8.15 30.25 42.28
C THR A 151 7.99 30.74 43.71
N VAL A 152 9.07 31.23 44.26
CA VAL A 152 9.12 31.80 45.64
C VAL A 152 9.67 33.22 45.57
N GLY A 153 8.94 34.17 46.16
CA GLY A 153 9.32 35.58 46.19
C GLY A 153 8.47 36.33 47.20
N TYR A 154 7.84 37.43 46.80
CA TYR A 154 6.86 38.15 47.63
C TYR A 154 5.59 37.33 47.93
N GLY A 155 5.48 36.18 47.35
CA GLY A 155 4.51 35.12 47.56
C GLY A 155 5.08 33.82 47.02
N ALA A 156 4.38 32.71 47.28
CA ALA A 156 4.71 31.42 46.72
C ALA A 156 3.63 30.96 45.75
N SER A 157 4.03 30.50 44.59
CA SER A 157 3.14 29.85 43.62
C SER A 157 3.75 28.57 43.10
N GLY A 158 2.92 27.60 42.81
CA GLY A 158 3.36 26.35 42.27
C GLY A 158 2.39 25.88 41.17
N SER A 159 2.91 25.26 40.14
CA SER A 159 2.13 24.61 39.12
C SER A 159 2.67 23.20 38.85
N ALA A 160 1.77 22.28 38.60
CA ALA A 160 2.11 20.94 38.13
C ALA A 160 1.17 20.55 36.98
N SER A 161 1.72 19.91 36.02
CA SER A 161 0.92 19.35 34.90
C SER A 161 1.33 17.91 34.62
N TYR A 162 0.35 17.12 34.25
CA TYR A 162 0.55 15.77 33.78
C TYR A 162 -0.27 15.58 32.52
N SER A 163 0.35 15.05 31.50
CA SER A 163 -0.31 14.72 30.23
C SER A 163 -0.01 13.29 29.83
N LYS A 164 -1.03 12.62 29.32
CA LYS A 164 -0.92 11.27 28.79
C LYS A 164 -1.71 11.19 27.49
N SER A 165 -1.04 10.81 26.42
CA SER A 165 -1.63 10.61 25.10
C SER A 165 -1.41 9.18 24.66
N LYS A 166 -2.42 8.60 24.05
CA LYS A 166 -2.34 7.33 23.32
C LYS A 166 -2.86 7.54 21.91
N MET A 167 -2.15 7.01 20.94
CA MET A 167 -2.55 7.02 19.54
C MET A 167 -2.58 5.58 19.04
N LYS A 168 -3.65 5.23 18.36
CA LYS A 168 -3.77 3.98 17.60
C LYS A 168 -4.31 4.34 16.23
N ALA A 169 -3.68 3.82 15.20
CA ALA A 169 -4.16 3.90 13.83
C ALA A 169 -4.08 2.51 13.21
N ASP A 170 -5.13 2.12 12.52
CA ASP A 170 -5.21 0.88 11.76
C ASP A 170 -5.85 1.25 10.42
N MET A 171 -5.11 1.03 9.34
CA MET A 171 -5.51 1.42 7.99
C MET A 171 -5.28 0.25 7.05
N ALA A 172 -6.23 0.04 6.14
CA ALA A 172 -6.10 -0.86 5.01
C ALA A 172 -6.61 -0.13 3.76
N THR A 173 -5.81 -0.13 2.69
CA THR A 173 -6.16 0.54 1.44
C THR A 173 -5.61 -0.23 0.24
N VAL A 174 -6.32 -0.20 -0.87
CA VAL A 174 -5.82 -0.70 -2.16
C VAL A 174 -5.18 0.48 -2.90
N ASN A 175 -3.86 0.54 -2.92
CA ASN A 175 -3.15 1.60 -3.65
C ASN A 175 -3.02 1.30 -5.14
N GLN A 176 -2.87 0.01 -5.49
CA GLN A 176 -2.80 -0.42 -6.87
C GLN A 176 -3.86 -1.50 -7.12
N GLN A 177 -4.83 -1.19 -7.96
CA GLN A 177 -5.85 -2.15 -8.37
C GLN A 177 -5.26 -3.15 -9.36
N ALA A 178 -5.44 -4.44 -9.09
CA ALA A 178 -5.06 -5.50 -9.99
C ALA A 178 -6.03 -5.57 -11.18
N GLY A 179 -5.51 -5.90 -12.36
CA GLY A 179 -6.41 -5.99 -13.50
C GLY A 179 -5.77 -6.14 -14.85
N ILE A 180 -6.65 -6.16 -15.84
CA ILE A 180 -6.36 -6.10 -17.26
C ILE A 180 -6.75 -4.71 -17.75
N PHE A 181 -5.78 -3.97 -18.28
CA PHE A 181 -5.95 -2.59 -18.75
C PHE A 181 -5.57 -2.53 -20.22
N ALA A 182 -6.57 -2.55 -21.08
CA ALA A 182 -6.40 -2.45 -22.52
C ALA A 182 -6.52 -1.00 -23.00
N GLY A 183 -5.78 -0.67 -24.04
CA GLY A 183 -5.86 0.59 -24.75
C GLY A 183 -6.94 0.60 -25.86
N ASP A 184 -6.67 1.37 -26.91
CA ASP A 184 -7.62 1.62 -28.00
C ASP A 184 -7.97 0.41 -28.88
N ASP A 185 -7.21 -0.66 -28.77
CA ASP A 185 -7.47 -1.91 -29.49
C ASP A 185 -8.20 -2.96 -28.63
N GLY A 186 -8.61 -2.58 -27.40
CA GLY A 186 -9.49 -3.36 -26.55
C GLY A 186 -8.88 -4.63 -25.97
N TYR A 187 -9.72 -5.48 -25.42
CA TYR A 187 -9.31 -6.78 -24.87
C TYR A 187 -10.11 -7.94 -25.48
N ASP A 188 -9.45 -9.10 -25.51
CA ASP A 188 -10.02 -10.39 -25.91
C ASP A 188 -9.66 -11.42 -24.83
N VAL A 189 -10.60 -11.67 -23.91
CA VAL A 189 -10.44 -12.58 -22.78
C VAL A 189 -11.31 -13.79 -22.97
N ASP A 190 -10.69 -14.96 -23.11
CA ASP A 190 -11.35 -16.25 -23.28
C ASP A 190 -10.93 -17.18 -22.15
N VAL A 191 -11.86 -17.48 -21.24
CA VAL A 191 -11.66 -18.33 -20.07
C VAL A 191 -12.61 -19.51 -20.17
N LYS A 192 -12.05 -20.72 -20.22
CA LYS A 192 -12.84 -21.93 -20.45
C LYS A 192 -13.80 -22.26 -19.31
N GLN A 193 -13.39 -22.04 -18.06
CA GLN A 193 -14.15 -22.47 -16.91
C GLN A 193 -14.63 -21.32 -16.04
N HIS A 194 -13.77 -20.74 -15.20
CA HIS A 194 -14.17 -19.80 -14.16
C HIS A 194 -13.32 -18.54 -14.14
N THR A 195 -13.97 -17.40 -13.89
CA THR A 195 -13.31 -16.13 -13.58
C THR A 195 -13.68 -15.63 -12.21
N GLU A 196 -12.69 -15.38 -11.36
CA GLU A 196 -12.83 -14.73 -10.04
C GLU A 196 -12.18 -13.34 -10.07
N LEU A 197 -12.96 -12.30 -9.76
CA LEU A 197 -12.50 -10.91 -9.62
C LEU A 197 -12.69 -10.46 -8.18
N THR A 198 -11.62 -10.43 -7.38
CA THR A 198 -11.67 -9.91 -6.01
C THR A 198 -11.03 -8.51 -5.97
N GLY A 199 -11.86 -7.47 -6.05
CA GLY A 199 -11.42 -6.10 -6.25
C GLY A 199 -10.64 -5.90 -7.55
N GLY A 200 -10.68 -6.87 -8.46
CA GLY A 200 -10.00 -6.85 -9.75
C GLY A 200 -10.80 -6.11 -10.81
N LEU A 201 -10.11 -5.63 -11.84
CA LEU A 201 -10.71 -4.87 -12.93
C LEU A 201 -10.29 -5.42 -14.28
N VAL A 202 -11.24 -5.45 -15.24
CA VAL A 202 -10.98 -5.66 -16.67
C VAL A 202 -11.58 -4.46 -17.39
N THR A 203 -10.75 -3.66 -18.06
CA THR A 203 -11.18 -2.40 -18.67
C THR A 203 -10.37 -2.06 -19.93
N SER A 204 -10.92 -1.16 -20.72
CA SER A 204 -10.27 -0.56 -21.88
C SER A 204 -10.53 0.95 -21.95
N THR A 205 -10.05 1.60 -23.01
CA THR A 205 -10.40 2.99 -23.28
C THR A 205 -11.85 3.11 -23.77
N GLU A 206 -12.47 4.26 -23.55
CA GLU A 206 -13.79 4.60 -24.06
C GLU A 206 -13.91 4.39 -25.58
N LYS A 207 -12.82 4.67 -26.31
CA LYS A 207 -12.76 4.44 -27.75
C LYS A 207 -12.91 2.96 -28.11
N ALA A 208 -12.21 2.07 -27.40
CA ALA A 208 -12.33 0.63 -27.63
C ALA A 208 -13.74 0.12 -27.31
N GLU A 209 -14.38 0.68 -26.28
CA GLU A 209 -15.76 0.37 -25.91
C GLU A 209 -16.76 0.80 -26.99
N MET A 210 -16.65 2.05 -27.44
CA MET A 210 -17.51 2.58 -28.51
C MET A 210 -17.36 1.83 -29.87
N GLU A 211 -16.15 1.38 -30.17
CA GLU A 211 -15.83 0.62 -31.38
C GLU A 211 -16.12 -0.89 -31.23
N GLY A 212 -16.61 -1.36 -30.09
CA GLY A 212 -16.96 -2.74 -29.84
C GLY A 212 -15.77 -3.72 -29.89
N LYS A 213 -14.59 -3.28 -29.48
CA LYS A 213 -13.33 -4.05 -29.52
C LYS A 213 -13.09 -4.95 -28.33
N ASN A 214 -14.02 -4.96 -27.37
CA ASN A 214 -13.90 -5.74 -26.14
C ASN A 214 -14.67 -7.04 -26.25
N SER A 215 -14.00 -8.14 -25.91
CA SER A 215 -14.61 -9.47 -25.80
C SER A 215 -14.23 -10.10 -24.46
N PHE A 216 -15.22 -10.60 -23.74
CA PHE A 216 -15.02 -11.34 -22.50
C PHE A 216 -15.93 -12.56 -22.49
N ALA A 217 -15.32 -13.75 -22.57
CA ALA A 217 -16.02 -15.03 -22.52
C ALA A 217 -15.50 -15.84 -21.32
N THR A 218 -16.39 -16.38 -20.51
CA THR A 218 -16.08 -17.26 -19.39
C THR A 218 -17.24 -18.20 -19.09
N GLY A 219 -16.95 -19.38 -18.59
CA GLY A 219 -17.99 -20.33 -18.20
C GLY A 219 -18.81 -19.82 -17.01
N THR A 220 -18.13 -19.29 -15.99
CA THR A 220 -18.75 -18.68 -14.80
C THR A 220 -17.93 -17.47 -14.33
N LEU A 221 -18.61 -16.46 -13.78
CA LEU A 221 -17.98 -15.24 -13.27
C LEU A 221 -18.44 -14.97 -11.84
N ASN A 222 -17.49 -14.72 -10.96
CA ASN A 222 -17.71 -14.21 -9.62
C ASN A 222 -16.93 -12.90 -9.45
N ALA A 223 -17.59 -11.82 -9.05
CA ALA A 223 -16.99 -10.51 -8.82
C ALA A 223 -17.40 -10.00 -7.43
N LYS A 224 -16.38 -9.59 -6.63
CA LYS A 224 -16.55 -9.10 -5.24
C LYS A 224 -15.87 -7.76 -5.05
#